data_32154aad0afadd4c7253616a47043f9b
#
_entry.id   32154aad0afadd4c7253616a47043f9b
#
_cell.length_a   1.000
_cell.length_b   1.000
_cell.length_c   1.000
_cell.angle_alpha   90.00
_cell.angle_beta   90.00
_cell.angle_gamma   90.00
#
_symmetry.space_group_name_H-M   'P 1'
#
loop_
_entity.id
_entity.type
_entity.pdbx_description
1 polymer ?
#
loop_
_entity_poly.entity_id
_entity_poly.type
_entity_poly.pdbx_seq_one_letter_code
_entity_poly.pdbx_strand_id
1 'polypeptide(L)'
;MLSNETVRKLHEMRLGVMAEAFSAQLADVQFQAVSFEDRFAMLVDAEWSARKSNRLTRLIRNAGYADPAACVENIEYHPERRLDREQILRLASCAYIQEAHNIIILGATGAGKTYLACALGMAASRSFYSVRYIRLPDLLVEISVARANGTYRDYMKKLRKVKLLILDEWLLYPLKEAEARDVLELVEARNKVASTIFCSQYDTSEWHENLYDPTLADAICDRIIYNAYTIQIEGESMRQRKGIPE
;
A
#
# COMPACT_ATOMS: atom_id res chain seq x y z
N MET A 1 43.55 2.26 19.27
CA MET A 1 43.66 1.13 18.34
C MET A 1 42.43 0.20 18.39
N LEU A 2 42.00 -0.34 19.57
CA LEU A 2 40.85 -1.22 19.70
C LEU A 2 39.54 -0.59 19.23
N SER A 3 39.29 0.69 19.49
CA SER A 3 38.07 1.40 19.07
C SER A 3 37.91 1.50 17.53
N ASN A 4 39.00 1.76 16.80
CA ASN A 4 38.96 1.84 15.33
C ASN A 4 38.70 0.46 14.71
N GLU A 5 39.19 -0.60 15.31
CA GLU A 5 38.92 -1.98 14.85
C GLU A 5 37.45 -2.39 15.10
N THR A 6 36.90 -1.98 16.25
CA THR A 6 35.47 -2.22 16.56
C THR A 6 34.58 -1.46 15.58
N VAL A 7 34.87 -0.18 15.30
CA VAL A 7 34.13 0.62 14.31
C VAL A 7 34.18 -0.05 12.92
N ARG A 8 35.37 -0.51 12.49
CA ARG A 8 35.49 -1.25 11.22
C ARG A 8 34.61 -2.50 11.17
N LYS A 9 34.64 -3.33 12.23
CA LYS A 9 33.82 -4.54 12.33
C LYS A 9 32.32 -4.23 12.29
N LEU A 10 31.87 -3.16 12.95
CA LEU A 10 30.47 -2.72 12.88
C LEU A 10 30.06 -2.35 11.46
N HIS A 11 30.89 -1.64 10.70
CA HIS A 11 30.64 -1.35 9.30
C HIS A 11 30.60 -2.63 8.44
N GLU A 12 31.51 -3.57 8.63
CA GLU A 12 31.50 -4.86 7.94
C GLU A 12 30.22 -5.68 8.23
N MET A 13 29.70 -5.60 9.45
CA MET A 13 28.40 -6.17 9.84
C MET A 13 27.20 -5.36 9.35
N ARG A 14 27.40 -4.26 8.60
CA ARG A 14 26.37 -3.34 8.14
C ARG A 14 25.58 -2.67 9.28
N LEU A 15 26.26 -2.36 10.37
CA LEU A 15 25.76 -1.62 11.53
C LEU A 15 26.34 -0.19 11.53
N GLY A 16 26.15 0.54 10.43
CA GLY A 16 26.80 1.84 10.21
C GLY A 16 26.36 2.91 11.20
N VAL A 17 25.06 2.98 11.51
CA VAL A 17 24.54 3.96 12.48
C VAL A 17 25.03 3.65 13.89
N MET A 18 25.10 2.37 14.27
CA MET A 18 25.71 1.97 15.54
C MET A 18 27.19 2.33 15.60
N ALA A 19 27.94 2.20 14.49
CA ALA A 19 29.36 2.56 14.41
C ALA A 19 29.57 4.06 14.60
N GLU A 20 28.73 4.88 13.97
CA GLU A 20 28.74 6.35 14.11
C GLU A 20 28.38 6.76 15.56
N ALA A 21 27.31 6.20 16.11
CA ALA A 21 26.91 6.47 17.50
C ALA A 21 27.98 6.03 18.50
N PHE A 22 28.64 4.88 18.29
CA PHE A 22 29.75 4.43 19.11
C PHE A 22 30.95 5.39 19.05
N SER A 23 31.31 5.86 17.87
CA SER A 23 32.36 6.84 17.68
C SER A 23 32.05 8.17 18.39
N ALA A 24 30.77 8.62 18.32
CA ALA A 24 30.32 9.82 19.03
C ALA A 24 30.43 9.66 20.56
N GLN A 25 30.00 8.52 21.11
CA GLN A 25 30.13 8.24 22.55
C GLN A 25 31.59 8.20 23.04
N LEU A 26 32.53 7.76 22.20
CA LEU A 26 33.94 7.77 22.53
C LEU A 26 34.56 9.17 22.55
N ALA A 27 34.03 10.07 21.71
CA ALA A 27 34.51 11.44 21.58
C ALA A 27 33.96 12.39 22.66
N ASP A 28 32.80 12.06 23.25
CA ASP A 28 32.10 12.92 24.20
C ASP A 28 32.32 12.46 25.66
N VAL A 29 32.97 13.32 26.46
CA VAL A 29 33.30 13.10 27.88
C VAL A 29 32.04 12.89 28.74
N GLN A 30 30.89 13.43 28.33
CA GLN A 30 29.63 13.27 29.08
C GLN A 30 29.20 11.80 29.19
N PHE A 31 29.54 10.96 28.20
CA PHE A 31 29.24 9.53 28.25
C PHE A 31 30.07 8.74 29.29
N GLN A 32 31.10 9.33 29.87
CA GLN A 32 31.86 8.64 30.94
C GLN A 32 31.05 8.47 32.23
N ALA A 33 30.05 9.34 32.46
CA ALA A 33 29.17 9.25 33.63
C ALA A 33 27.96 8.31 33.37
N VAL A 34 27.74 7.84 32.15
CA VAL A 34 26.64 6.96 31.79
C VAL A 34 27.06 5.50 31.92
N SER A 35 26.18 4.66 32.47
CA SER A 35 26.45 3.22 32.63
C SER A 35 26.74 2.53 31.30
N PHE A 36 27.45 1.43 31.33
CA PHE A 36 27.71 0.64 30.10
C PHE A 36 26.41 0.14 29.47
N GLU A 37 25.48 -0.32 30.29
CA GLU A 37 24.18 -0.83 29.87
C GLU A 37 23.38 0.23 29.11
N ASP A 38 23.31 1.43 29.66
CA ASP A 38 22.59 2.56 29.01
C ASP A 38 23.25 2.96 27.70
N ARG A 39 24.58 3.08 27.68
CA ARG A 39 25.31 3.42 26.44
C ARG A 39 25.12 2.37 25.36
N PHE A 40 25.14 1.07 25.73
CA PHE A 40 24.93 -0.02 24.79
C PHE A 40 23.49 0.00 24.27
N ALA A 41 22.49 0.20 25.14
CA ALA A 41 21.10 0.34 24.75
C ALA A 41 20.92 1.48 23.73
N MET A 42 21.54 2.66 23.96
CA MET A 42 21.49 3.79 23.01
C MET A 42 22.05 3.40 21.62
N LEU A 43 23.15 2.63 21.58
CA LEU A 43 23.73 2.17 20.31
C LEU A 43 22.78 1.25 19.53
N VAL A 44 22.15 0.29 20.24
CA VAL A 44 21.18 -0.65 19.68
C VAL A 44 19.95 0.08 19.17
N ASP A 45 19.42 1.01 19.96
CA ASP A 45 18.23 1.81 19.61
C ASP A 45 18.46 2.70 18.40
N ALA A 46 19.64 3.29 18.28
CA ALA A 46 20.01 4.11 17.12
C ALA A 46 19.97 3.28 15.82
N GLU A 47 20.64 2.12 15.81
CA GLU A 47 20.67 1.24 14.64
C GLU A 47 19.28 0.66 14.32
N TRP A 48 18.54 0.22 15.34
CA TRP A 48 17.20 -0.35 15.18
C TRP A 48 16.23 0.67 14.61
N SER A 49 16.22 1.89 15.14
CA SER A 49 15.35 2.97 14.70
C SER A 49 15.67 3.38 13.25
N ALA A 50 16.95 3.50 12.90
CA ALA A 50 17.38 3.79 11.55
C ALA A 50 16.97 2.71 10.56
N ARG A 51 17.14 1.42 10.91
CA ARG A 51 16.70 0.29 10.06
C ARG A 51 15.20 0.28 9.87
N LYS A 52 14.44 0.53 10.93
CA LYS A 52 12.97 0.59 10.88
C LYS A 52 12.51 1.73 9.97
N SER A 53 13.11 2.92 10.11
CA SER A 53 12.84 4.09 9.27
C SER A 53 13.19 3.83 7.80
N ASN A 54 14.37 3.31 7.52
CA ASN A 54 14.81 2.97 6.17
C ASN A 54 13.92 1.91 5.51
N ARG A 55 13.47 0.90 6.29
CA ARG A 55 12.51 -0.10 5.81
C ARG A 55 11.18 0.54 5.42
N LEU A 56 10.64 1.43 6.25
CA LEU A 56 9.39 2.14 5.98
C LEU A 56 9.51 3.00 4.72
N THR A 57 10.56 3.82 4.63
CA THR A 57 10.83 4.65 3.45
C THR A 57 10.88 3.83 2.16
N ARG A 58 11.52 2.66 2.21
CA ARG A 58 11.59 1.74 1.06
C ARG A 58 10.21 1.16 0.71
N LEU A 59 9.40 0.79 1.71
CA LEU A 59 8.04 0.29 1.48
C LEU A 59 7.17 1.34 0.81
N ILE A 60 7.18 2.59 1.32
CA ILE A 60 6.41 3.70 0.76
C ILE A 60 6.85 3.98 -0.69
N ARG A 61 8.16 4.09 -0.93
CA ARG A 61 8.69 4.31 -2.29
C ARG A 61 8.30 3.22 -3.27
N ASN A 62 8.37 1.96 -2.83
CA ASN A 62 8.06 0.80 -3.69
C ASN A 62 6.56 0.61 -3.93
N ALA A 63 5.71 1.20 -3.10
CA ALA A 63 4.26 1.14 -3.29
C ALA A 63 3.79 1.90 -4.52
N GLY A 64 4.47 2.99 -4.91
CA GLY A 64 4.14 3.78 -6.09
C GLY A 64 2.81 4.53 -5.97
N TYR A 65 2.50 5.07 -4.77
CA TYR A 65 1.25 5.80 -4.52
C TYR A 65 1.06 6.97 -5.49
N ALA A 66 -0.18 7.15 -5.97
CA ALA A 66 -0.57 8.33 -6.74
C ALA A 66 -0.51 9.62 -5.88
N ASP A 67 -0.82 9.48 -4.58
CA ASP A 67 -0.69 10.56 -3.60
C ASP A 67 0.14 10.06 -2.40
N PRO A 68 1.45 10.30 -2.38
CA PRO A 68 2.31 9.89 -1.27
C PRO A 68 2.11 10.70 0.01
N ALA A 69 1.38 11.82 -0.04
CA ALA A 69 1.03 12.63 1.13
C ALA A 69 -0.31 12.22 1.76
N ALA A 70 -1.06 11.31 1.13
CA ALA A 70 -2.34 10.86 1.65
C ALA A 70 -2.18 10.18 3.01
N CYS A 71 -3.00 10.59 3.97
CA CYS A 71 -3.05 9.97 5.29
C CYS A 71 -4.48 9.96 5.84
N VAL A 72 -4.75 8.99 6.71
CA VAL A 72 -6.08 8.77 7.28
C VAL A 72 -6.51 9.95 8.16
N GLU A 73 -5.56 10.57 8.83
CA GLU A 73 -5.76 11.72 9.72
C GLU A 73 -6.30 12.95 8.99
N ASN A 74 -6.00 13.09 7.70
CA ASN A 74 -6.40 14.24 6.86
C ASN A 74 -7.66 13.96 6.00
N ILE A 75 -8.37 12.87 6.26
CA ILE A 75 -9.63 12.60 5.57
C ILE A 75 -10.70 13.57 6.06
N GLU A 76 -11.33 14.27 5.12
CA GLU A 76 -12.41 15.21 5.41
C GLU A 76 -13.76 14.45 5.46
N TYR A 77 -14.44 14.51 6.61
CA TYR A 77 -15.72 13.83 6.88
C TYR A 77 -16.89 14.80 6.78
N HIS A 78 -17.10 15.39 5.60
CA HIS A 78 -18.28 16.23 5.37
C HIS A 78 -19.55 15.35 5.31
N PRO A 79 -20.71 15.80 5.88
CA PRO A 79 -21.93 14.98 5.93
C PRO A 79 -22.40 14.46 4.58
N GLU A 80 -22.26 15.27 3.52
CA GLU A 80 -22.63 14.88 2.15
C GLU A 80 -21.79 13.76 1.57
N ARG A 81 -20.60 13.49 2.12
CA ARG A 81 -19.74 12.38 1.67
C ARG A 81 -20.16 11.03 2.21
N ARG A 82 -21.00 11.01 3.23
CA ARG A 82 -21.48 9.80 3.91
C ARG A 82 -20.38 8.82 4.31
N LEU A 83 -19.18 9.32 4.57
CA LEU A 83 -18.06 8.49 5.02
C LEU A 83 -18.23 8.13 6.50
N ASP A 84 -18.23 6.84 6.78
CA ASP A 84 -18.20 6.33 8.16
C ASP A 84 -16.76 6.39 8.71
N ARG A 85 -16.54 7.32 9.66
CA ARG A 85 -15.24 7.51 10.29
C ARG A 85 -14.78 6.28 11.06
N GLU A 86 -15.69 5.60 11.76
CA GLU A 86 -15.34 4.41 12.54
C GLU A 86 -14.92 3.25 11.66
N GLN A 87 -15.63 3.05 10.53
CA GLN A 87 -15.24 2.07 9.52
C GLN A 87 -13.84 2.35 8.98
N ILE A 88 -13.55 3.60 8.60
CA ILE A 88 -12.23 3.98 8.07
C ILE A 88 -11.13 3.77 9.11
N LEU A 89 -11.33 4.17 10.36
CA LEU A 89 -10.36 3.96 11.43
C LEU A 89 -10.12 2.47 11.71
N ARG A 90 -11.19 1.65 11.68
CA ARG A 90 -11.07 0.19 11.80
C ARG A 90 -10.26 -0.40 10.65
N LEU A 91 -10.49 0.03 9.41
CA LEU A 91 -9.70 -0.41 8.26
C LEU A 91 -8.25 0.08 8.34
N ALA A 92 -8.00 1.28 8.85
CA ALA A 92 -6.65 1.81 9.08
C ALA A 92 -5.82 0.99 10.07
N SER A 93 -6.44 0.18 10.95
CA SER A 93 -5.74 -0.77 11.82
C SER A 93 -5.10 -1.94 11.06
N CYS A 94 -5.46 -2.12 9.78
CA CYS A 94 -4.93 -3.16 8.89
C CYS A 94 -5.30 -4.61 9.28
N ALA A 95 -6.29 -4.84 10.16
CA ALA A 95 -6.74 -6.19 10.52
C ALA A 95 -7.23 -6.97 9.30
N TYR A 96 -7.94 -6.29 8.38
CA TYR A 96 -8.42 -6.88 7.12
C TYR A 96 -7.31 -7.50 6.25
N ILE A 97 -6.07 -7.00 6.35
CA ILE A 97 -4.92 -7.56 5.60
C ILE A 97 -4.52 -8.92 6.18
N GLN A 98 -4.61 -9.11 7.49
CA GLN A 98 -4.31 -10.40 8.13
C GLN A 98 -5.36 -11.45 7.78
N GLU A 99 -6.61 -11.02 7.64
CA GLU A 99 -7.76 -11.85 7.29
C GLU A 99 -7.91 -12.05 5.76
N ALA A 100 -7.05 -11.38 4.97
CA ALA A 100 -7.10 -11.37 3.51
C ALA A 100 -8.46 -10.91 2.94
N HIS A 101 -9.14 -9.97 3.62
CA HIS A 101 -10.35 -9.34 3.12
C HIS A 101 -10.01 -8.21 2.15
N ASN A 102 -10.87 -7.99 1.18
CA ASN A 102 -10.76 -6.89 0.22
C ASN A 102 -11.45 -5.61 0.72
N ILE A 103 -11.20 -4.52 0.03
CA ILE A 103 -11.95 -3.26 0.19
C ILE A 103 -12.41 -2.82 -1.20
N ILE A 104 -13.68 -2.43 -1.30
CA ILE A 104 -14.27 -1.81 -2.49
C ILE A 104 -14.57 -0.36 -2.13
N ILE A 105 -14.02 0.60 -2.88
CA ILE A 105 -14.27 2.03 -2.72
C ILE A 105 -15.02 2.50 -3.95
N LEU A 106 -16.29 2.88 -3.76
CA LEU A 106 -17.20 3.32 -4.80
C LEU A 106 -17.44 4.85 -4.71
N GLY A 107 -17.69 5.48 -5.82
CA GLY A 107 -18.08 6.89 -5.86
C GLY A 107 -17.74 7.57 -7.19
N ALA A 108 -18.31 8.74 -7.44
CA ALA A 108 -18.12 9.50 -8.66
C ALA A 108 -16.64 9.92 -8.89
N THR A 109 -16.33 10.33 -10.11
CA THR A 109 -15.02 10.94 -10.44
C THR A 109 -14.78 12.16 -9.57
N GLY A 110 -13.59 12.25 -8.96
CA GLY A 110 -13.24 13.36 -8.08
C GLY A 110 -13.73 13.23 -6.63
N ALA A 111 -14.53 12.22 -6.27
CA ALA A 111 -15.05 12.01 -4.90
C ALA A 111 -13.96 11.71 -3.85
N GLY A 112 -12.70 11.43 -4.27
CA GLY A 112 -11.58 11.17 -3.37
C GLY A 112 -11.26 9.69 -3.14
N LYS A 113 -11.72 8.79 -4.02
CA LYS A 113 -11.42 7.35 -3.96
C LYS A 113 -9.92 7.06 -3.91
N THR A 114 -9.17 7.62 -4.86
CA THR A 114 -7.70 7.48 -4.95
C THR A 114 -7.01 7.95 -3.68
N TYR A 115 -7.43 9.10 -3.13
CA TYR A 115 -6.89 9.62 -1.87
C TYR A 115 -7.13 8.65 -0.71
N LEU A 116 -8.37 8.18 -0.56
CA LEU A 116 -8.73 7.23 0.50
C LEU A 116 -7.97 5.90 0.38
N ALA A 117 -7.85 5.36 -0.84
CA ALA A 117 -7.08 4.15 -1.10
C ALA A 117 -5.59 4.33 -0.77
N CYS A 118 -4.99 5.47 -1.16
CA CYS A 118 -3.61 5.81 -0.81
C CYS A 118 -3.43 6.01 0.70
N ALA A 119 -4.40 6.63 1.39
CA ALA A 119 -4.36 6.82 2.85
C ALA A 119 -4.39 5.47 3.60
N LEU A 120 -5.27 4.55 3.22
CA LEU A 120 -5.31 3.18 3.76
C LEU A 120 -4.03 2.39 3.41
N GLY A 121 -3.52 2.56 2.18
CA GLY A 121 -2.24 1.99 1.77
C GLY A 121 -1.06 2.52 2.60
N MET A 122 -1.04 3.82 2.90
CA MET A 122 -0.03 4.44 3.75
C MET A 122 -0.09 3.88 5.18
N ALA A 123 -1.30 3.70 5.75
CA ALA A 123 -1.48 3.04 7.05
C ALA A 123 -0.90 1.61 7.03
N ALA A 124 -1.14 0.86 5.95
CA ALA A 124 -0.57 -0.47 5.75
C ALA A 124 0.97 -0.45 5.65
N SER A 125 1.55 0.52 4.91
CA SER A 125 3.01 0.69 4.85
C SER A 125 3.62 1.03 6.20
N ARG A 126 2.97 1.89 7.00
CA ARG A 126 3.38 2.22 8.38
C ARG A 126 3.32 1.00 9.32
N SER A 127 2.41 0.08 9.03
CA SER A 127 2.31 -1.25 9.68
C SER A 127 3.25 -2.30 9.06
N PHE A 128 4.21 -1.88 8.22
CA PHE A 128 5.23 -2.70 7.56
C PHE A 128 4.70 -3.77 6.58
N TYR A 129 3.48 -3.63 6.10
CA TYR A 129 2.99 -4.42 4.97
C TYR A 129 3.56 -3.91 3.64
N SER A 130 3.81 -4.83 2.70
CA SER A 130 4.14 -4.46 1.32
C SER A 130 2.88 -4.05 0.59
N VAL A 131 2.92 -2.87 -0.02
CA VAL A 131 1.81 -2.30 -0.80
C VAL A 131 2.26 -2.07 -2.23
N ARG A 132 1.36 -2.22 -3.19
CA ARG A 132 1.52 -1.79 -4.58
C ARG A 132 0.25 -1.05 -4.99
N TYR A 133 0.40 0.20 -5.40
CA TYR A 133 -0.64 0.96 -6.08
C TYR A 133 -0.42 0.87 -7.58
N ILE A 134 -1.48 0.66 -8.35
CA ILE A 134 -1.47 0.71 -9.80
C ILE A 134 -2.88 0.95 -10.31
N ARG A 135 -3.02 1.70 -11.41
CA ARG A 135 -4.30 1.82 -12.13
C ARG A 135 -4.53 0.54 -12.93
N LEU A 136 -5.77 0.09 -13.03
CA LEU A 136 -6.08 -1.13 -13.79
C LEU A 136 -5.60 -1.06 -15.26
N PRO A 137 -5.79 0.05 -16.00
CA PRO A 137 -5.26 0.15 -17.36
C PRO A 137 -3.74 -0.03 -17.44
N ASP A 138 -2.99 0.57 -16.50
CA ASP A 138 -1.52 0.46 -16.46
C ASP A 138 -1.08 -0.97 -16.11
N LEU A 139 -1.80 -1.65 -15.20
CA LEU A 139 -1.57 -3.05 -14.87
C LEU A 139 -1.71 -3.96 -16.10
N LEU A 140 -2.76 -3.76 -16.89
CA LEU A 140 -3.01 -4.56 -18.11
C LEU A 140 -1.89 -4.35 -19.16
N VAL A 141 -1.38 -3.13 -19.27
CA VAL A 141 -0.20 -2.85 -20.12
C VAL A 141 1.05 -3.56 -19.56
N GLU A 142 1.33 -3.47 -18.24
CA GLU A 142 2.47 -4.17 -17.62
C GLU A 142 2.37 -5.70 -17.82
N ILE A 143 1.18 -6.29 -17.70
CA ILE A 143 0.94 -7.71 -17.95
C ILE A 143 1.22 -8.06 -19.43
N SER A 144 0.73 -7.27 -20.36
CA SER A 144 0.97 -7.46 -21.81
C SER A 144 2.45 -7.42 -22.14
N VAL A 145 3.18 -6.44 -21.61
CA VAL A 145 4.64 -6.32 -21.77
C VAL A 145 5.36 -7.53 -21.16
N ALA A 146 4.94 -7.98 -19.97
CA ALA A 146 5.52 -9.15 -19.33
C ALA A 146 5.31 -10.45 -20.15
N ARG A 147 4.16 -10.58 -20.83
CA ARG A 147 3.91 -11.69 -21.77
C ARG A 147 4.84 -11.63 -22.96
N ALA A 148 4.96 -10.46 -23.60
CA ALA A 148 5.83 -10.28 -24.75
C ALA A 148 7.31 -10.58 -24.42
N ASN A 149 7.75 -10.26 -23.23
CA ASN A 149 9.11 -10.49 -22.73
C ASN A 149 9.34 -11.89 -22.10
N GLY A 150 8.33 -12.76 -22.07
CA GLY A 150 8.42 -14.08 -21.44
C GLY A 150 8.54 -14.07 -19.90
N THR A 151 8.28 -12.92 -19.24
CA THR A 151 8.42 -12.73 -17.78
C THR A 151 7.07 -12.75 -17.03
N TYR A 152 5.99 -13.12 -17.71
CA TYR A 152 4.63 -13.11 -17.17
C TYR A 152 4.49 -13.82 -15.80
N ARG A 153 5.04 -15.05 -15.70
CA ARG A 153 4.96 -15.83 -14.46
C ARG A 153 5.64 -15.15 -13.28
N ASP A 154 6.79 -14.53 -13.51
CA ASP A 154 7.51 -13.81 -12.45
C ASP A 154 6.81 -12.52 -12.07
N TYR A 155 6.18 -11.83 -13.03
CA TYR A 155 5.38 -10.64 -12.78
C TYR A 155 4.14 -10.99 -11.92
N MET A 156 3.36 -11.99 -12.30
CA MET A 156 2.19 -12.46 -11.53
C MET A 156 2.61 -12.93 -10.13
N LYS A 157 3.74 -13.62 -10.01
CA LYS A 157 4.29 -14.03 -8.70
C LYS A 157 4.65 -12.84 -7.81
N LYS A 158 5.15 -11.73 -8.38
CA LYS A 158 5.40 -10.49 -7.63
C LYS A 158 4.09 -9.88 -7.13
N LEU A 159 3.07 -9.76 -8.00
CA LEU A 159 1.75 -9.24 -7.63
C LEU A 159 1.08 -10.09 -6.53
N ARG A 160 1.19 -11.41 -6.59
CA ARG A 160 0.68 -12.33 -5.56
C ARG A 160 1.34 -12.13 -4.20
N LYS A 161 2.64 -11.79 -4.16
CA LYS A 161 3.40 -11.62 -2.90
C LYS A 161 3.10 -10.31 -2.17
N VAL A 162 2.59 -9.30 -2.86
CA VAL A 162 2.23 -8.01 -2.27
C VAL A 162 1.06 -8.23 -1.31
N LYS A 163 1.20 -7.77 -0.07
CA LYS A 163 0.18 -7.96 0.97
C LYS A 163 -1.08 -7.13 0.72
N LEU A 164 -0.92 -5.92 0.19
CA LEU A 164 -2.02 -5.05 -0.20
C LEU A 164 -1.80 -4.54 -1.63
N LEU A 165 -2.66 -4.93 -2.56
CA LEU A 165 -2.71 -4.38 -3.91
C LEU A 165 -3.82 -3.33 -3.98
N ILE A 166 -3.53 -2.16 -4.54
CA ILE A 166 -4.53 -1.12 -4.80
C ILE A 166 -4.71 -1.03 -6.31
N LEU A 167 -5.90 -1.38 -6.77
CA LEU A 167 -6.32 -1.29 -8.16
C LEU A 167 -7.25 -0.08 -8.31
N ASP A 168 -6.67 1.03 -8.76
CA ASP A 168 -7.43 2.24 -9.04
C ASP A 168 -7.99 2.21 -10.47
N GLU A 169 -9.02 3.01 -10.72
CA GLU A 169 -9.77 3.05 -12.00
C GLU A 169 -10.29 1.66 -12.40
N TRP A 170 -10.78 0.91 -11.40
CA TRP A 170 -11.31 -0.43 -11.61
C TRP A 170 -12.50 -0.40 -12.57
N LEU A 171 -12.35 -1.14 -13.70
CA LEU A 171 -13.33 -1.26 -14.77
C LEU A 171 -13.78 0.08 -15.37
N LEU A 172 -12.88 1.06 -15.44
CA LEU A 172 -13.16 2.35 -16.10
C LEU A 172 -13.59 2.18 -17.57
N TYR A 173 -13.10 1.14 -18.22
CA TYR A 173 -13.45 0.72 -19.57
C TYR A 173 -13.78 -0.78 -19.58
N PRO A 174 -14.65 -1.24 -20.51
CA PRO A 174 -14.90 -2.65 -20.71
C PRO A 174 -13.61 -3.40 -21.06
N LEU A 175 -13.40 -4.56 -20.43
CA LEU A 175 -12.22 -5.39 -20.66
C LEU A 175 -12.40 -6.24 -21.92
N LYS A 176 -11.30 -6.48 -22.63
CA LYS A 176 -11.23 -7.52 -23.69
C LYS A 176 -11.09 -8.91 -23.04
N GLU A 177 -11.37 -9.96 -23.82
CA GLU A 177 -11.30 -11.34 -23.33
C GLU A 177 -9.97 -11.68 -22.64
N ALA A 178 -8.85 -11.35 -23.27
CA ALA A 178 -7.52 -11.62 -22.72
C ALA A 178 -7.27 -10.86 -21.41
N GLU A 179 -7.73 -9.60 -21.34
CA GLU A 179 -7.62 -8.74 -20.15
C GLU A 179 -8.48 -9.28 -19.00
N ALA A 180 -9.71 -9.70 -19.28
CA ALA A 180 -10.60 -10.29 -18.29
C ALA A 180 -10.04 -11.61 -17.73
N ARG A 181 -9.42 -12.44 -18.58
CA ARG A 181 -8.71 -13.66 -18.13
C ARG A 181 -7.50 -13.35 -17.26
N ASP A 182 -6.71 -12.33 -17.58
CA ASP A 182 -5.59 -11.89 -16.75
C ASP A 182 -6.04 -11.37 -15.39
N VAL A 183 -7.15 -10.63 -15.37
CA VAL A 183 -7.79 -10.15 -14.14
C VAL A 183 -8.28 -11.32 -13.30
N LEU A 184 -8.96 -12.31 -13.91
CA LEU A 184 -9.41 -13.50 -13.20
C LEU A 184 -8.23 -14.25 -12.55
N GLU A 185 -7.15 -14.50 -13.31
CA GLU A 185 -5.95 -15.17 -12.78
C GLU A 185 -5.34 -14.40 -11.59
N LEU A 186 -5.29 -13.07 -11.66
CA LEU A 186 -4.80 -12.23 -10.58
C LEU A 186 -5.71 -12.33 -9.34
N VAL A 187 -7.01 -12.20 -9.53
CA VAL A 187 -8.01 -12.25 -8.44
C VAL A 187 -7.98 -13.63 -7.77
N GLU A 188 -7.96 -14.72 -8.55
CA GLU A 188 -7.82 -16.09 -8.02
C GLU A 188 -6.55 -16.29 -7.22
N ALA A 189 -5.41 -15.84 -7.75
CA ALA A 189 -4.13 -15.99 -7.09
C ALA A 189 -4.04 -15.23 -5.75
N ARG A 190 -4.89 -14.22 -5.54
CA ARG A 190 -4.93 -13.39 -4.34
C ARG A 190 -6.08 -13.72 -3.39
N ASN A 191 -7.12 -14.39 -3.88
CA ASN A 191 -8.31 -14.73 -3.09
C ASN A 191 -7.93 -15.49 -1.81
N LYS A 192 -8.36 -14.99 -0.65
CA LYS A 192 -8.06 -15.54 0.69
C LYS A 192 -6.55 -15.66 1.03
N VAL A 193 -5.68 -14.98 0.27
CA VAL A 193 -4.21 -15.01 0.46
C VAL A 193 -3.66 -13.62 0.76
N ALA A 194 -4.21 -12.59 0.12
CA ALA A 194 -3.78 -11.20 0.25
C ALA A 194 -4.92 -10.26 -0.12
N SER A 195 -4.93 -9.08 0.49
CA SER A 195 -5.98 -8.09 0.30
C SER A 195 -5.79 -7.24 -0.95
N THR A 196 -6.92 -6.84 -1.56
CA THR A 196 -6.93 -5.89 -2.67
C THR A 196 -7.93 -4.78 -2.39
N ILE A 197 -7.56 -3.53 -2.68
CA ILE A 197 -8.47 -2.38 -2.70
C ILE A 197 -8.85 -2.12 -4.15
N PHE A 198 -10.14 -2.09 -4.44
CA PHE A 198 -10.70 -1.78 -5.76
C PHE A 198 -11.37 -0.41 -5.70
N CYS A 199 -10.91 0.54 -6.52
CA CYS A 199 -11.53 1.87 -6.62
C CYS A 199 -12.31 1.97 -7.92
N SER A 200 -13.64 1.99 -7.84
CA SER A 200 -14.53 2.06 -9.00
C SER A 200 -15.46 3.27 -8.95
N GLN A 201 -15.83 3.78 -10.11
CA GLN A 201 -16.92 4.73 -10.24
C GLN A 201 -18.26 4.05 -10.50
N TYR A 202 -18.24 2.79 -10.89
CA TYR A 202 -19.41 1.96 -11.12
C TYR A 202 -19.77 1.17 -9.86
N ASP A 203 -21.07 1.02 -9.61
CA ASP A 203 -21.55 0.11 -8.58
C ASP A 203 -21.18 -1.34 -8.92
N THR A 204 -21.10 -2.20 -7.91
CA THR A 204 -20.72 -3.61 -8.12
C THR A 204 -21.70 -4.36 -9.01
N SER A 205 -22.96 -3.95 -9.06
CA SER A 205 -23.97 -4.48 -9.96
C SER A 205 -23.69 -4.20 -11.45
N GLU A 206 -22.96 -3.13 -11.74
CA GLU A 206 -22.62 -2.72 -13.11
C GLU A 206 -21.30 -3.36 -13.59
N TRP A 207 -20.56 -4.04 -12.72
CA TRP A 207 -19.27 -4.63 -13.08
C TRP A 207 -19.38 -5.73 -14.13
N HIS A 208 -20.49 -6.48 -14.13
CA HIS A 208 -20.73 -7.55 -15.10
C HIS A 208 -20.66 -7.08 -16.55
N GLU A 209 -21.19 -5.89 -16.86
CA GLU A 209 -21.20 -5.33 -18.21
C GLU A 209 -19.79 -4.97 -18.72
N ASN A 210 -18.84 -4.77 -17.80
CA ASN A 210 -17.47 -4.36 -18.09
C ASN A 210 -16.46 -5.52 -18.06
N LEU A 211 -16.90 -6.76 -17.74
CA LEU A 211 -16.03 -7.93 -17.53
C LEU A 211 -16.06 -8.95 -18.70
N TYR A 212 -16.33 -8.52 -19.93
CA TYR A 212 -16.33 -9.27 -21.18
C TYR A 212 -17.50 -10.25 -21.35
N ASP A 213 -17.63 -11.29 -20.52
CA ASP A 213 -18.73 -12.25 -20.60
C ASP A 213 -19.26 -12.61 -19.19
N PRO A 214 -20.51 -13.09 -19.09
CA PRO A 214 -21.14 -13.38 -17.79
C PRO A 214 -20.38 -14.40 -16.95
N THR A 215 -19.74 -15.41 -17.55
CA THR A 215 -19.06 -16.48 -16.81
C THR A 215 -17.79 -15.95 -16.13
N LEU A 216 -17.00 -15.13 -16.84
CA LEU A 216 -15.83 -14.46 -16.27
C LEU A 216 -16.26 -13.43 -15.21
N ALA A 217 -17.35 -12.71 -15.49
CA ALA A 217 -17.88 -11.72 -14.57
C ALA A 217 -18.34 -12.36 -13.25
N ASP A 218 -19.13 -13.44 -13.29
CA ASP A 218 -19.54 -14.19 -12.10
C ASP A 218 -18.31 -14.66 -11.31
N ALA A 219 -17.35 -15.26 -11.99
CA ALA A 219 -16.15 -15.79 -11.34
C ALA A 219 -15.30 -14.73 -10.67
N ILE A 220 -15.16 -13.54 -11.26
CA ILE A 220 -14.40 -12.42 -10.72
C ILE A 220 -15.17 -11.76 -9.57
N CYS A 221 -16.43 -11.42 -9.78
CA CYS A 221 -17.27 -10.73 -8.79
C CYS A 221 -17.46 -11.55 -7.52
N ASP A 222 -17.70 -12.87 -7.65
CA ASP A 222 -17.83 -13.78 -6.51
C ASP A 222 -16.61 -13.71 -5.57
N ARG A 223 -15.40 -13.73 -6.14
CA ARG A 223 -14.16 -13.70 -5.37
C ARG A 223 -13.84 -12.35 -4.74
N ILE A 224 -14.35 -11.27 -5.33
CA ILE A 224 -14.08 -9.92 -4.84
C ILE A 224 -15.12 -9.49 -3.82
N ILE A 225 -16.42 -9.59 -4.16
CA ILE A 225 -17.51 -8.93 -3.46
C ILE A 225 -17.81 -9.61 -2.13
N TYR A 226 -17.93 -10.96 -2.12
CA TYR A 226 -18.29 -11.69 -0.90
C TYR A 226 -17.22 -11.66 0.20
N ASN A 227 -16.01 -11.19 -0.11
CA ASN A 227 -14.92 -11.07 0.85
C ASN A 227 -14.41 -9.62 0.95
N ALA A 228 -15.31 -8.63 0.86
CA ALA A 228 -14.95 -7.22 0.83
C ALA A 228 -15.75 -6.35 1.79
N TYR A 229 -15.06 -5.36 2.35
CA TYR A 229 -15.68 -4.18 2.97
C TYR A 229 -15.97 -3.15 1.88
N THR A 230 -17.20 -2.64 1.81
CA THR A 230 -17.56 -1.60 0.85
C THR A 230 -17.60 -0.24 1.51
N ILE A 231 -16.99 0.75 0.89
CA ILE A 231 -17.03 2.17 1.25
C ILE A 231 -17.66 2.91 0.09
N GLN A 232 -18.79 3.55 0.34
CA GLN A 232 -19.45 4.44 -0.62
C GLN A 232 -19.06 5.88 -0.33
N ILE A 233 -18.54 6.59 -1.31
CA ILE A 233 -18.24 8.02 -1.22
C ILE A 233 -19.24 8.78 -2.08
N GLU A 234 -20.06 9.60 -1.44
CA GLU A 234 -21.03 10.47 -2.09
C GLU A 234 -20.53 11.92 -2.13
N GLY A 235 -21.34 12.83 -2.67
CA GLY A 235 -21.08 14.27 -2.69
C GLY A 235 -20.29 14.76 -3.90
N GLU A 236 -20.02 16.07 -3.90
CA GLU A 236 -19.34 16.76 -4.99
C GLU A 236 -17.86 16.42 -5.11
N SER A 237 -17.32 16.74 -6.29
CA SER A 237 -15.90 16.53 -6.57
C SER A 237 -15.00 17.37 -5.64
N MET A 238 -14.13 16.67 -4.89
CA MET A 238 -13.11 17.32 -4.04
C MET A 238 -12.11 18.15 -4.86
N ARG A 239 -11.98 17.89 -6.17
CA ARG A 239 -11.15 18.71 -7.07
C ARG A 239 -11.77 20.06 -7.32
N GLN A 240 -13.11 20.15 -7.41
CA GLN A 240 -13.82 21.44 -7.56
C GLN A 240 -13.71 22.26 -6.27
N ARG A 241 -13.79 21.64 -5.10
CA ARG A 241 -13.63 22.32 -3.79
C ARG A 241 -12.21 22.87 -3.56
N LYS A 242 -11.18 22.20 -4.07
CA LYS A 242 -9.77 22.60 -3.95
C LYS A 242 -9.27 23.36 -5.16
N GLY A 243 -10.14 23.64 -6.13
CA GLY A 243 -9.85 24.47 -7.31
C GLY A 243 -9.52 25.91 -6.93
N ILE A 244 -8.78 26.62 -7.80
CA ILE A 244 -8.51 28.04 -7.65
C ILE A 244 -9.85 28.75 -7.65
N PRO A 245 -10.19 29.58 -6.63
CA PRO A 245 -11.38 30.44 -6.71
C PRO A 245 -11.26 31.35 -7.93
N GLU A 246 -12.33 31.44 -8.72
CA GLU A 246 -12.43 32.39 -9.84
C GLU A 246 -12.31 33.85 -9.36
#